data_f7f8ece2eee64d7ddd313a6a39134c14
#
_entry.id   f7f8ece2eee64d7ddd313a6a39134c14
#
_cell.length_a   1.000
_cell.length_b   1.000
_cell.length_c   1.000
_cell.angle_alpha   90.00
_cell.angle_beta   90.00
_cell.angle_gamma   90.00
#
_symmetry.space_group_name_H-M   'P 1'
#
loop_
_entity.id
_entity.type
_entity.pdbx_description
1 polymer ?
#
loop_
_entity_poly.entity_id
_entity_poly.type
_entity_poly.pdbx_seq_one_letter_code
_entity_poly.pdbx_strand_id
1 'polypeptide(L)'
;MISFNSVKCLFLSLFLILIIEGTVLATNVEINGQTPDKVLEGEGINYTLTITNIPPAADYISFDTDLVKVDDSHLYNFTNLNFTSDNNKFDFPVNESTKLIIININGQIPQVAQKKQYEGITLVKYKKNTGYAYDRIVFTNNKGNTIETVETRPFEVSIPEIEAFREQINKIDDPFFKKYLQDLHDKGLVDESKVLADYLIENNKWPPYWWVIPGIIAGLAIGFIIGVRFGSKNDIDSGEDNE
;
A
#
# COMPACT_ATOMS: atom_id res chain seq x y z
N MET A 1 -67.32 -4.85 27.27
CA MET A 1 -66.60 -4.02 28.26
C MET A 1 -65.38 -4.82 28.72
N ILE A 2 -64.18 -4.54 28.14
CA ILE A 2 -62.97 -5.29 28.49
C ILE A 2 -62.50 -4.82 29.85
N SER A 3 -62.34 -5.75 30.79
CA SER A 3 -61.96 -5.44 32.16
C SER A 3 -60.57 -4.80 32.19
N PHE A 4 -60.39 -3.74 32.96
CA PHE A 4 -59.14 -3.01 33.14
C PHE A 4 -57.98 -3.92 33.62
N ASN A 5 -58.30 -5.02 34.29
CA ASN A 5 -57.33 -6.05 34.70
C ASN A 5 -56.79 -6.89 33.51
N SER A 6 -57.63 -7.15 32.48
CA SER A 6 -57.21 -7.89 31.28
C SER A 6 -56.21 -7.09 30.45
N VAL A 7 -56.35 -5.76 30.41
CA VAL A 7 -55.40 -4.88 29.68
C VAL A 7 -54.06 -4.81 30.42
N LYS A 8 -54.05 -4.79 31.75
CA LYS A 8 -52.80 -4.83 32.53
C LYS A 8 -52.04 -6.17 32.37
N CYS A 9 -52.74 -7.29 32.34
CA CYS A 9 -52.14 -8.60 32.10
C CYS A 9 -51.54 -8.68 30.68
N LEU A 10 -52.20 -8.09 29.68
CA LEU A 10 -51.71 -8.07 28.31
C LEU A 10 -50.47 -7.22 28.17
N PHE A 11 -50.42 -6.06 28.79
CA PHE A 11 -49.22 -5.21 28.83
C PHE A 11 -48.07 -5.84 29.59
N LEU A 12 -48.34 -6.53 30.71
CA LEU A 12 -47.28 -7.22 31.47
C LEU A 12 -46.72 -8.40 30.72
N SER A 13 -47.54 -9.18 29.97
CA SER A 13 -47.08 -10.27 29.13
C SER A 13 -46.30 -9.78 27.92
N LEU A 14 -46.71 -8.67 27.29
CA LEU A 14 -45.99 -8.05 26.18
C LEU A 14 -44.64 -7.50 26.63
N PHE A 15 -44.57 -6.90 27.83
CA PHE A 15 -43.33 -6.39 28.41
C PHE A 15 -42.39 -7.53 28.83
N LEU A 16 -42.90 -8.66 29.28
CA LEU A 16 -42.10 -9.85 29.60
C LEU A 16 -41.49 -10.50 28.34
N ILE A 17 -42.22 -10.48 27.22
CA ILE A 17 -41.69 -11.00 25.92
C ILE A 17 -40.58 -10.13 25.38
N LEU A 18 -40.63 -8.81 25.60
CA LEU A 18 -39.57 -7.86 25.19
C LEU A 18 -38.24 -7.99 25.98
N ILE A 19 -38.28 -8.59 27.18
CA ILE A 19 -37.11 -8.78 28.04
C ILE A 19 -36.32 -10.08 27.67
N ILE A 20 -36.94 -10.99 26.90
CA ILE A 20 -36.34 -12.28 26.50
C ILE A 20 -35.55 -12.14 25.20
N GLU A 21 -35.33 -10.94 24.65
CA GLU A 21 -34.31 -10.74 23.63
C GLU A 21 -32.95 -11.03 24.26
N GLY A 22 -32.56 -12.31 24.20
CA GLY A 22 -31.25 -12.75 24.65
C GLY A 22 -30.23 -11.89 23.97
N THR A 23 -29.37 -11.22 24.74
CA THR A 23 -28.18 -10.53 24.21
C THR A 23 -27.37 -11.56 23.44
N VAL A 24 -27.50 -11.58 22.12
CA VAL A 24 -26.58 -12.31 21.25
C VAL A 24 -25.25 -11.57 21.39
N LEU A 25 -24.36 -12.14 22.21
CA LEU A 25 -22.99 -11.65 22.30
C LEU A 25 -22.35 -11.91 20.92
N ALA A 26 -21.99 -10.83 20.25
CA ALA A 26 -21.23 -10.92 19.01
C ALA A 26 -19.90 -11.65 19.27
N THR A 27 -19.42 -12.36 18.26
CA THR A 27 -18.10 -13.00 18.31
C THR A 27 -17.03 -11.94 18.59
N ASN A 28 -16.16 -12.22 19.55
CA ASN A 28 -15.04 -11.35 19.85
C ASN A 28 -13.74 -11.96 19.34
N VAL A 29 -13.02 -11.20 18.51
CA VAL A 29 -11.71 -11.56 17.97
C VAL A 29 -10.70 -10.54 18.45
N GLU A 30 -9.83 -10.96 19.37
CA GLU A 30 -8.73 -10.15 19.87
C GLU A 30 -7.45 -10.51 19.14
N ILE A 31 -6.64 -9.48 18.86
CA ILE A 31 -5.33 -9.61 18.24
C ILE A 31 -4.26 -9.18 19.20
N ASN A 32 -3.29 -10.04 19.36
CA ASN A 32 -2.08 -9.73 20.09
C ASN A 32 -0.88 -9.80 19.13
N GLY A 33 -0.28 -8.65 18.83
CA GLY A 33 0.79 -8.49 17.85
C GLY A 33 0.60 -7.27 16.96
N GLN A 34 1.50 -7.10 15.99
CA GLN A 34 1.45 -5.97 15.07
C GLN A 34 0.86 -6.38 13.72
N THR A 35 -0.20 -5.69 13.30
CA THR A 35 -0.84 -5.84 11.99
C THR A 35 -0.99 -4.46 11.35
N PRO A 36 0.11 -3.84 10.87
CA PRO A 36 0.07 -2.49 10.30
C PRO A 36 -0.67 -2.47 8.96
N ASP A 37 -1.32 -1.34 8.66
CA ASP A 37 -2.08 -1.18 7.41
C ASP A 37 -1.17 -1.18 6.17
N LYS A 38 0.12 -0.84 6.32
CA LYS A 38 1.12 -0.82 5.25
C LYS A 38 2.36 -1.58 5.68
N VAL A 39 2.77 -2.57 4.88
CA VAL A 39 3.87 -3.50 5.18
C VAL A 39 4.75 -3.71 3.95
N LEU A 40 6.00 -4.06 4.17
CA LEU A 40 6.94 -4.33 3.09
C LEU A 40 6.71 -5.72 2.47
N GLU A 41 6.88 -5.84 1.15
CA GLU A 41 6.87 -7.17 0.52
C GLU A 41 7.96 -8.06 1.12
N GLY A 42 7.61 -9.31 1.39
CA GLY A 42 8.53 -10.27 1.99
C GLY A 42 8.78 -10.08 3.48
N GLU A 43 8.14 -9.11 4.14
CA GLU A 43 8.25 -8.92 5.60
C GLU A 43 7.56 -10.07 6.35
N GLY A 44 8.23 -10.59 7.38
CA GLY A 44 7.67 -11.60 8.27
C GLY A 44 6.65 -10.99 9.24
N ILE A 45 5.49 -11.60 9.36
CA ILE A 45 4.41 -11.17 10.26
C ILE A 45 4.07 -12.30 11.22
N ASN A 46 4.01 -11.95 12.50
CA ASN A 46 3.64 -12.88 13.56
C ASN A 46 2.64 -12.20 14.52
N TYR A 47 1.49 -12.83 14.72
CA TYR A 47 0.47 -12.35 15.65
C TYR A 47 -0.39 -13.51 16.15
N THR A 48 -1.08 -13.28 17.26
CA THR A 48 -2.00 -14.26 17.87
C THR A 48 -3.43 -13.77 17.75
N LEU A 49 -4.31 -14.63 17.25
CA LEU A 49 -5.76 -14.45 17.29
C LEU A 49 -6.33 -15.20 18.48
N THR A 50 -7.18 -14.51 19.25
CA THR A 50 -7.99 -15.12 20.31
C THR A 50 -9.46 -14.92 19.95
N ILE A 51 -10.17 -16.01 19.67
CA ILE A 51 -11.58 -16.03 19.26
C ILE A 51 -12.40 -16.53 20.42
N THR A 52 -13.35 -15.72 20.86
CA THR A 52 -14.30 -16.03 21.94
C THR A 52 -15.75 -15.74 21.50
N ASN A 53 -16.73 -16.20 22.25
CA ASN A 53 -18.15 -16.05 21.93
C ASN A 53 -18.53 -16.60 20.56
N ILE A 54 -18.00 -17.78 20.21
CA ILE A 54 -18.30 -18.47 18.96
C ILE A 54 -19.81 -18.68 18.86
N PRO A 55 -20.46 -18.34 17.71
CA PRO A 55 -21.89 -18.51 17.54
C PRO A 55 -22.31 -19.97 17.76
N PRO A 56 -23.29 -20.27 18.60
CA PRO A 56 -23.70 -21.66 18.86
C PRO A 56 -24.24 -22.40 17.63
N ALA A 57 -24.70 -21.64 16.62
CA ALA A 57 -25.20 -22.20 15.35
C ALA A 57 -24.08 -22.48 14.33
N ALA A 58 -22.82 -22.16 14.65
CA ALA A 58 -21.70 -22.41 13.77
C ALA A 58 -21.19 -23.86 13.92
N ASP A 59 -21.03 -24.54 12.82
CA ASP A 59 -20.42 -25.86 12.74
C ASP A 59 -18.96 -25.78 12.24
N TYR A 60 -18.63 -24.70 11.51
CA TYR A 60 -17.29 -24.47 10.96
C TYR A 60 -16.89 -23.00 11.08
N ILE A 61 -15.58 -22.77 11.22
CA ILE A 61 -14.93 -21.48 11.04
C ILE A 61 -14.04 -21.59 9.80
N SER A 62 -14.32 -20.77 8.80
CA SER A 62 -13.48 -20.62 7.62
C SER A 62 -12.44 -19.55 7.88
N PHE A 63 -11.18 -19.92 7.75
CA PHE A 63 -10.02 -19.02 7.82
C PHE A 63 -9.49 -18.81 6.42
N ASP A 64 -9.18 -17.56 6.07
CA ASP A 64 -8.59 -17.18 4.80
C ASP A 64 -7.58 -16.06 5.04
N THR A 65 -6.36 -16.15 4.49
CA THR A 65 -5.31 -15.14 4.58
C THR A 65 -4.58 -14.99 3.26
N ASP A 66 -4.05 -13.79 3.02
CA ASP A 66 -3.14 -13.53 1.90
C ASP A 66 -1.66 -13.64 2.31
N LEU A 67 -1.36 -13.97 3.57
CA LEU A 67 0.00 -14.25 4.01
C LEU A 67 0.54 -15.52 3.35
N VAL A 68 1.84 -15.55 3.10
CA VAL A 68 2.53 -16.71 2.55
C VAL A 68 3.23 -17.45 3.68
N LYS A 69 3.19 -18.79 3.63
CA LYS A 69 3.93 -19.63 4.59
C LYS A 69 5.42 -19.36 4.56
N VAL A 70 6.05 -19.34 5.73
CA VAL A 70 7.51 -19.33 5.91
C VAL A 70 8.02 -20.77 5.99
N ASP A 71 9.13 -21.08 5.32
CA ASP A 71 9.59 -22.45 5.04
C ASP A 71 9.60 -23.42 6.24
N ASP A 72 10.07 -22.98 7.40
CA ASP A 72 10.26 -23.85 8.58
C ASP A 72 9.15 -23.73 9.65
N SER A 73 8.07 -23.02 9.37
CA SER A 73 6.99 -22.78 10.33
C SER A 73 5.61 -23.07 9.74
N HIS A 74 4.66 -23.40 10.60
CA HIS A 74 3.26 -23.50 10.19
C HIS A 74 2.65 -22.10 10.10
N LEU A 75 1.84 -21.88 9.05
CA LEU A 75 1.12 -20.62 8.86
C LEU A 75 0.11 -20.40 10.00
N TYR A 76 -0.60 -21.46 10.41
CA TYR A 76 -1.52 -21.46 11.54
C TYR A 76 -1.13 -22.51 12.56
N ASN A 77 -1.04 -22.12 13.82
CA ASN A 77 -0.79 -23.01 14.94
C ASN A 77 -1.84 -22.78 16.04
N PHE A 78 -2.76 -23.72 16.21
CA PHE A 78 -3.82 -23.67 17.21
C PHE A 78 -3.30 -24.18 18.56
N THR A 79 -2.91 -23.26 19.40
CA THR A 79 -2.18 -23.57 20.64
C THR A 79 -2.98 -24.45 21.61
N ASN A 80 -4.30 -24.25 21.67
CA ASN A 80 -5.16 -24.97 22.62
C ASN A 80 -5.82 -26.22 22.02
N LEU A 81 -5.67 -26.51 20.71
CA LEU A 81 -6.35 -27.59 20.02
C LEU A 81 -5.39 -28.60 19.37
N ASN A 82 -4.08 -28.43 19.53
CA ASN A 82 -3.02 -29.25 18.94
C ASN A 82 -3.23 -29.50 17.43
N PHE A 83 -3.61 -28.44 16.71
CA PHE A 83 -3.85 -28.46 15.26
C PHE A 83 -2.99 -27.40 14.58
N THR A 84 -2.48 -27.74 13.39
CA THR A 84 -1.71 -26.80 12.55
C THR A 84 -2.20 -26.84 11.11
N SER A 85 -2.09 -25.74 10.39
CA SER A 85 -2.40 -25.66 8.97
C SER A 85 -1.41 -24.78 8.22
N ASP A 86 -1.08 -25.21 7.01
CA ASP A 86 -0.21 -24.46 6.07
C ASP A 86 -1.02 -23.89 4.89
N ASN A 87 -2.32 -24.21 4.84
CA ASN A 87 -3.20 -23.72 3.79
C ASN A 87 -3.65 -22.30 4.09
N ASN A 88 -3.55 -21.42 3.11
CA ASN A 88 -4.04 -20.05 3.21
C ASN A 88 -5.54 -19.97 3.49
N LYS A 89 -6.28 -20.99 3.01
CA LYS A 89 -7.72 -21.12 3.23
C LYS A 89 -8.06 -22.53 3.67
N PHE A 90 -8.81 -22.64 4.77
CA PHE A 90 -9.31 -23.92 5.29
C PHE A 90 -10.50 -23.71 6.22
N ASP A 91 -11.29 -24.76 6.40
CA ASP A 91 -12.43 -24.80 7.32
C ASP A 91 -12.05 -25.62 8.55
N PHE A 92 -12.25 -25.05 9.72
CA PHE A 92 -12.01 -25.68 11.02
C PHE A 92 -13.35 -26.05 11.66
N PRO A 93 -13.61 -27.33 12.01
CA PRO A 93 -14.85 -27.73 12.65
C PRO A 93 -14.92 -27.22 14.10
N VAL A 94 -16.07 -26.69 14.48
CA VAL A 94 -16.37 -26.24 15.85
C VAL A 94 -17.65 -26.92 16.34
N ASN A 95 -17.83 -26.92 17.65
CA ASN A 95 -19.03 -27.44 18.28
C ASN A 95 -19.38 -26.56 19.51
N GLU A 96 -20.53 -26.85 20.13
CA GLU A 96 -21.02 -26.09 21.28
C GLU A 96 -20.05 -26.03 22.48
N SER A 97 -19.11 -27.00 22.58
CA SER A 97 -18.08 -27.01 23.63
C SER A 97 -16.86 -26.16 23.29
N THR A 98 -16.72 -25.72 22.04
CA THR A 98 -15.61 -24.86 21.58
C THR A 98 -15.89 -23.41 21.98
N LYS A 99 -15.37 -22.98 23.11
CA LYS A 99 -15.61 -21.63 23.65
C LYS A 99 -14.49 -20.64 23.38
N LEU A 100 -13.30 -21.15 23.13
CA LEU A 100 -12.09 -20.39 22.98
C LEU A 100 -11.18 -21.06 21.93
N ILE A 101 -10.70 -20.27 20.98
CA ILE A 101 -9.69 -20.68 20.02
C ILE A 101 -8.54 -19.69 20.08
N ILE A 102 -7.32 -20.18 20.23
CA ILE A 102 -6.10 -19.38 20.22
C ILE A 102 -5.23 -19.87 19.07
N ILE A 103 -4.92 -18.96 18.14
CA ILE A 103 -4.19 -19.27 16.92
C ILE A 103 -2.99 -18.36 16.83
N ASN A 104 -1.79 -18.91 16.78
CA ASN A 104 -0.59 -18.20 16.38
C ASN A 104 -0.48 -18.25 14.87
N ILE A 105 -0.45 -17.08 14.23
CA ILE A 105 -0.28 -16.93 12.79
C ILE A 105 1.14 -16.46 12.56
N ASN A 106 1.89 -17.20 11.73
CA ASN A 106 3.25 -16.87 11.34
C ASN A 106 3.37 -16.98 9.83
N GLY A 107 3.46 -15.84 9.18
CA GLY A 107 3.50 -15.77 7.73
C GLY A 107 4.40 -14.65 7.22
N GLN A 108 4.50 -14.55 5.93
CA GLN A 108 5.25 -13.52 5.22
C GLN A 108 4.32 -12.77 4.28
N ILE A 109 4.55 -11.47 4.14
CA ILE A 109 3.84 -10.64 3.17
C ILE A 109 4.16 -11.13 1.75
N PRO A 110 3.15 -11.32 0.88
CA PRO A 110 3.37 -11.81 -0.46
C PRO A 110 4.27 -10.88 -1.29
N GLN A 111 5.09 -11.49 -2.15
CA GLN A 111 5.86 -10.73 -3.13
C GLN A 111 4.95 -10.29 -4.27
N VAL A 112 4.93 -9.00 -4.56
CA VAL A 112 4.14 -8.39 -5.62
C VAL A 112 4.99 -7.96 -6.80
N ALA A 113 6.31 -7.79 -6.63
CA ALA A 113 7.25 -7.52 -7.70
C ALA A 113 7.76 -8.83 -8.33
N GLN A 114 7.55 -8.98 -9.63
CA GLN A 114 8.08 -10.11 -10.42
C GLN A 114 9.16 -9.60 -11.38
N LYS A 115 10.41 -10.03 -11.18
CA LYS A 115 11.54 -9.67 -12.04
C LYS A 115 11.73 -10.75 -13.12
N LYS A 116 11.84 -10.33 -14.40
CA LYS A 116 12.21 -11.19 -15.54
C LYS A 116 13.38 -10.57 -16.26
N GLN A 117 14.41 -11.36 -16.50
CA GLN A 117 15.61 -10.91 -17.22
C GLN A 117 15.58 -11.41 -18.66
N TYR A 118 15.81 -10.51 -19.62
CA TYR A 118 15.89 -10.78 -21.06
C TYR A 118 17.14 -10.12 -21.62
N GLU A 119 18.12 -10.89 -22.07
CA GLU A 119 19.32 -10.42 -22.80
C GLU A 119 19.97 -9.15 -22.20
N GLY A 120 20.05 -9.08 -20.87
CA GLY A 120 20.66 -7.96 -20.16
C GLY A 120 19.68 -6.83 -19.74
N ILE A 121 18.40 -6.94 -20.08
CA ILE A 121 17.35 -6.03 -19.62
C ILE A 121 16.54 -6.72 -18.53
N THR A 122 16.34 -6.04 -17.39
CA THR A 122 15.48 -6.51 -16.30
C THR A 122 14.10 -5.86 -16.42
N LEU A 123 13.09 -6.67 -16.74
CA LEU A 123 11.70 -6.23 -16.70
C LEU A 123 11.09 -6.57 -15.35
N VAL A 124 10.55 -5.56 -14.66
CA VAL A 124 9.82 -5.72 -13.40
C VAL A 124 8.33 -5.54 -13.65
N LYS A 125 7.56 -6.56 -13.33
CA LYS A 125 6.09 -6.50 -13.38
C LYS A 125 5.54 -6.48 -11.97
N TYR A 126 4.80 -5.44 -11.63
CA TYR A 126 4.11 -5.34 -10.35
C TYR A 126 2.71 -5.94 -10.43
N LYS A 127 2.36 -6.77 -9.45
CA LYS A 127 0.98 -7.15 -9.18
C LYS A 127 0.29 -6.02 -8.41
N LYS A 128 -1.01 -6.10 -8.30
CA LYS A 128 -1.76 -5.19 -7.44
C LYS A 128 -1.23 -5.28 -6.01
N ASN A 129 -0.95 -4.14 -5.38
CA ASN A 129 -0.39 -4.05 -4.03
C ASN A 129 -1.44 -3.83 -2.94
N THR A 130 -2.72 -3.77 -3.30
CA THR A 130 -3.87 -3.55 -2.40
C THR A 130 -4.89 -4.68 -2.48
N GLY A 131 -5.74 -4.79 -1.47
CA GLY A 131 -6.79 -5.79 -1.40
C GLY A 131 -6.35 -7.09 -0.75
N TYR A 132 -5.19 -7.08 -0.09
CA TYR A 132 -4.71 -8.15 0.78
C TYR A 132 -5.33 -8.04 2.16
N ALA A 133 -5.41 -9.16 2.86
CA ALA A 133 -5.89 -9.23 4.24
C ALA A 133 -5.05 -10.15 5.09
N TYR A 134 -4.83 -9.75 6.34
CA TYR A 134 -4.19 -10.61 7.35
C TYR A 134 -5.04 -11.84 7.64
N ASP A 135 -6.34 -11.63 7.76
CA ASP A 135 -7.31 -12.70 7.96
C ASP A 135 -8.70 -12.27 7.48
N ARG A 136 -9.49 -13.27 7.08
CA ARG A 136 -10.91 -13.23 6.82
C ARG A 136 -11.51 -14.43 7.54
N ILE A 137 -12.36 -14.19 8.53
CA ILE A 137 -12.93 -15.21 9.39
C ILE A 137 -14.44 -15.24 9.19
N VAL A 138 -14.97 -16.40 8.79
CA VAL A 138 -16.39 -16.59 8.52
C VAL A 138 -16.89 -17.81 9.28
N PHE A 139 -17.96 -17.65 10.02
CA PHE A 139 -18.66 -18.75 10.70
C PHE A 139 -19.77 -19.27 9.81
N THR A 140 -19.80 -20.59 9.61
CA THR A 140 -20.78 -21.25 8.75
C THR A 140 -21.41 -22.44 9.46
N ASN A 141 -22.64 -22.78 9.04
CA ASN A 141 -23.29 -24.02 9.49
C ASN A 141 -22.94 -25.21 8.53
N ASN A 142 -23.40 -26.41 8.89
CA ASN A 142 -23.18 -27.65 8.11
C ASN A 142 -23.82 -27.61 6.71
N LYS A 143 -24.69 -26.64 6.40
CA LYS A 143 -25.29 -26.42 5.09
C LYS A 143 -24.49 -25.42 4.24
N GLY A 144 -23.38 -24.87 4.78
CA GLY A 144 -22.57 -23.85 4.14
C GLY A 144 -23.17 -22.42 4.20
N ASN A 145 -24.23 -22.21 5.00
CA ASN A 145 -24.77 -20.86 5.17
C ASN A 145 -23.91 -20.07 6.15
N THR A 146 -23.60 -18.84 5.80
CA THR A 146 -22.89 -17.89 6.68
C THR A 146 -23.77 -17.51 7.87
N ILE A 147 -23.23 -17.68 9.06
CA ILE A 147 -23.84 -17.27 10.34
C ILE A 147 -23.36 -15.87 10.71
N GLU A 148 -22.04 -15.67 10.65
CA GLU A 148 -21.39 -14.42 11.02
C GLU A 148 -20.10 -14.25 10.21
N THR A 149 -19.73 -13.02 9.90
CA THR A 149 -18.46 -12.65 9.29
C THR A 149 -17.77 -11.67 10.21
N VAL A 150 -16.55 -11.97 10.60
CA VAL A 150 -15.71 -11.05 11.36
C VAL A 150 -15.16 -9.99 10.42
N GLU A 151 -14.96 -8.78 10.94
CA GLU A 151 -14.38 -7.68 10.18
C GLU A 151 -13.01 -8.10 9.62
N THR A 152 -12.86 -7.92 8.30
CA THR A 152 -11.61 -8.19 7.59
C THR A 152 -10.60 -7.10 7.89
N ARG A 153 -9.34 -7.48 8.13
CA ARG A 153 -8.23 -6.54 8.31
C ARG A 153 -7.38 -6.48 7.06
N PRO A 154 -7.58 -5.43 6.25
CA PRO A 154 -6.82 -5.25 5.03
C PRO A 154 -5.41 -4.73 5.32
N PHE A 155 -4.48 -5.00 4.39
CA PHE A 155 -3.18 -4.33 4.35
C PHE A 155 -2.79 -3.99 2.91
N GLU A 156 -1.88 -3.03 2.79
CA GLU A 156 -1.25 -2.64 1.54
C GLU A 156 0.21 -3.09 1.54
N VAL A 157 0.65 -3.69 0.44
CA VAL A 157 2.04 -4.09 0.26
C VAL A 157 2.85 -2.93 -0.28
N SER A 158 3.82 -2.46 0.49
CA SER A 158 4.77 -1.43 0.09
C SER A 158 5.96 -2.07 -0.64
N ILE A 159 6.36 -1.44 -1.74
CA ILE A 159 7.51 -1.85 -2.53
C ILE A 159 8.57 -0.75 -2.38
N PRO A 160 9.64 -0.97 -1.58
CA PRO A 160 10.65 0.05 -1.30
C PRO A 160 11.28 0.64 -2.55
N GLU A 161 11.45 -0.17 -3.59
CA GLU A 161 12.02 0.26 -4.86
C GLU A 161 11.16 1.34 -5.56
N ILE A 162 9.83 1.23 -5.48
CA ILE A 162 8.93 2.24 -6.07
C ILE A 162 8.97 3.54 -5.27
N GLU A 163 9.00 3.45 -3.95
CA GLU A 163 9.05 4.64 -3.09
C GLU A 163 10.37 5.40 -3.28
N ALA A 164 11.48 4.68 -3.25
CA ALA A 164 12.80 5.26 -3.51
C ALA A 164 12.88 5.93 -4.89
N PHE A 165 12.31 5.30 -5.93
CA PHE A 165 12.26 5.88 -7.26
C PHE A 165 11.38 7.14 -7.32
N ARG A 166 10.23 7.15 -6.65
CA ARG A 166 9.37 8.35 -6.55
C ARG A 166 10.10 9.52 -5.89
N GLU A 167 10.83 9.26 -4.80
CA GLU A 167 11.66 10.28 -4.15
C GLU A 167 12.77 10.79 -5.07
N GLN A 168 13.38 9.89 -5.84
CA GLN A 168 14.44 10.20 -6.79
C GLN A 168 13.91 11.13 -7.89
N ILE A 169 12.81 10.79 -8.57
CA ILE A 169 12.25 11.61 -9.65
C ILE A 169 11.70 12.95 -9.15
N ASN A 170 11.31 13.06 -7.88
CA ASN A 170 10.88 14.34 -7.31
C ASN A 170 11.98 15.39 -7.26
N LYS A 171 13.26 15.00 -7.31
CA LYS A 171 14.41 15.90 -7.38
C LYS A 171 14.65 16.48 -8.78
N ILE A 172 13.95 15.99 -9.79
CA ILE A 172 14.02 16.46 -11.17
C ILE A 172 13.00 17.59 -11.32
N ASP A 173 13.40 18.78 -11.78
CA ASP A 173 12.49 19.92 -11.91
C ASP A 173 11.61 19.85 -13.16
N ASP A 174 12.10 19.23 -14.24
CA ASP A 174 11.41 19.17 -15.52
C ASP A 174 10.23 18.18 -15.49
N PRO A 175 8.96 18.64 -15.68
CA PRO A 175 7.78 17.80 -15.65
C PRO A 175 7.72 16.75 -16.77
N PHE A 176 8.32 17.04 -17.94
CA PHE A 176 8.37 16.11 -19.06
C PHE A 176 9.21 14.89 -18.71
N PHE A 177 10.42 15.14 -18.17
CA PHE A 177 11.31 14.04 -17.78
C PHE A 177 10.75 13.26 -16.60
N LYS A 178 10.10 13.89 -15.62
CA LYS A 178 9.40 13.18 -14.54
C LYS A 178 8.40 12.17 -15.09
N LYS A 179 7.52 12.65 -15.98
CA LYS A 179 6.48 11.81 -16.59
C LYS A 179 7.10 10.70 -17.44
N TYR A 180 8.11 11.01 -18.24
CA TYR A 180 8.78 10.03 -19.08
C TYR A 180 9.45 8.92 -18.28
N LEU A 181 10.16 9.26 -17.21
CA LEU A 181 10.77 8.30 -16.29
C LEU A 181 9.75 7.43 -15.60
N GLN A 182 8.62 8.01 -15.17
CA GLN A 182 7.52 7.26 -14.59
C GLN A 182 6.90 6.29 -15.59
N ASP A 183 6.69 6.71 -16.83
CA ASP A 183 6.19 5.84 -17.91
C ASP A 183 7.14 4.67 -18.22
N LEU A 184 8.47 4.88 -18.17
CA LEU A 184 9.47 3.81 -18.33
C LEU A 184 9.40 2.82 -17.17
N HIS A 185 9.36 3.32 -15.95
CA HIS A 185 9.26 2.52 -14.73
C HIS A 185 7.97 1.68 -14.72
N ASP A 186 6.82 2.27 -15.08
CA ASP A 186 5.53 1.61 -15.13
C ASP A 186 5.45 0.53 -16.23
N LYS A 187 6.27 0.68 -17.30
CA LYS A 187 6.48 -0.35 -18.33
C LYS A 187 7.42 -1.48 -17.88
N GLY A 188 7.96 -1.38 -16.68
CA GLY A 188 8.83 -2.39 -16.09
C GLY A 188 10.33 -2.18 -16.35
N LEU A 189 10.75 -1.10 -17.04
CA LEU A 189 12.14 -0.72 -17.28
C LEU A 189 12.70 0.03 -16.05
N VAL A 190 12.72 -0.68 -14.91
CA VAL A 190 13.01 -0.07 -13.58
C VAL A 190 14.47 0.36 -13.50
N ASP A 191 15.40 -0.49 -13.89
CA ASP A 191 16.84 -0.21 -13.80
C ASP A 191 17.23 0.92 -14.75
N GLU A 192 16.72 0.90 -15.99
CA GLU A 192 16.98 1.94 -16.99
C GLU A 192 16.40 3.30 -16.57
N SER A 193 15.20 3.29 -15.98
CA SER A 193 14.58 4.52 -15.50
C SER A 193 15.36 5.13 -14.33
N LYS A 194 15.90 4.30 -13.41
CA LYS A 194 16.75 4.75 -12.31
C LYS A 194 18.07 5.35 -12.81
N VAL A 195 18.77 4.65 -13.72
CA VAL A 195 20.03 5.13 -14.30
C VAL A 195 19.83 6.47 -15.00
N LEU A 196 18.74 6.62 -15.77
CA LEU A 196 18.42 7.88 -16.43
C LEU A 196 18.05 8.98 -15.45
N ALA A 197 17.33 8.65 -14.37
CA ALA A 197 17.02 9.61 -13.31
C ALA A 197 18.28 10.13 -12.61
N ASP A 198 19.21 9.24 -12.27
CA ASP A 198 20.50 9.60 -11.68
C ASP A 198 21.29 10.53 -12.61
N TYR A 199 21.37 10.19 -13.89
CA TYR A 199 22.03 11.04 -14.89
C TYR A 199 21.42 12.45 -14.95
N LEU A 200 20.09 12.55 -14.96
CA LEU A 200 19.40 13.85 -15.00
C LEU A 200 19.63 14.65 -13.73
N ILE A 201 19.63 14.01 -12.56
CA ILE A 201 19.88 14.68 -11.27
C ILE A 201 21.33 15.19 -11.19
N GLU A 202 22.30 14.39 -11.64
CA GLU A 202 23.71 14.77 -11.65
C GLU A 202 23.98 15.92 -12.62
N ASN A 203 23.37 15.88 -13.81
CA ASN A 203 23.57 16.90 -14.83
C ASN A 203 22.70 18.16 -14.63
N ASN A 204 21.64 18.09 -13.81
CA ASN A 204 20.85 19.26 -13.43
C ASN A 204 21.62 20.23 -12.50
N LYS A 205 22.86 19.91 -12.14
CA LYS A 205 23.84 20.81 -11.51
C LYS A 205 24.44 21.85 -12.50
N TRP A 206 23.94 21.89 -13.74
CA TRP A 206 24.30 22.96 -14.66
C TRP A 206 23.89 24.32 -14.05
N PRO A 207 24.74 25.35 -14.24
CA PRO A 207 24.43 26.68 -13.69
C PRO A 207 23.04 27.09 -14.20
N PRO A 208 22.17 27.57 -13.31
CA PRO A 208 20.80 27.90 -13.68
C PRO A 208 20.83 28.90 -14.83
N TYR A 209 19.93 28.76 -15.81
CA TYR A 209 19.86 29.59 -17.03
C TYR A 209 19.97 31.13 -16.79
N TRP A 210 19.70 31.58 -15.59
CA TRP A 210 19.85 32.97 -15.20
C TRP A 210 21.30 33.47 -15.32
N TRP A 211 22.34 32.59 -15.29
CA TRP A 211 23.73 32.95 -15.55
C TRP A 211 24.01 33.21 -17.04
N VAL A 212 23.18 32.67 -17.94
CA VAL A 212 23.30 32.92 -19.40
C VAL A 212 22.87 34.37 -19.71
N ILE A 213 21.87 34.90 -19.01
CA ILE A 213 21.37 36.26 -19.23
C ILE A 213 22.44 37.34 -18.89
N PRO A 214 23.12 37.30 -17.73
CA PRO A 214 24.23 38.19 -17.46
C PRO A 214 25.39 38.05 -18.44
N GLY A 215 25.68 36.82 -18.90
CA GLY A 215 26.70 36.56 -19.92
C GLY A 215 26.39 37.23 -21.26
N ILE A 216 25.14 37.13 -21.72
CA ILE A 216 24.69 37.79 -22.96
C ILE A 216 24.72 39.31 -22.79
N ILE A 217 24.26 39.87 -21.67
CA ILE A 217 24.27 41.30 -21.39
C ILE A 217 25.71 41.83 -21.34
N ALA A 218 26.62 41.11 -20.65
CA ALA A 218 28.03 41.49 -20.61
C ALA A 218 28.68 41.44 -21.99
N GLY A 219 28.39 40.40 -22.78
CA GLY A 219 28.87 40.27 -24.15
C GLY A 219 28.40 41.42 -25.06
N LEU A 220 27.12 41.78 -24.97
CA LEU A 220 26.57 42.92 -25.72
C LEU A 220 27.17 44.26 -25.26
N ALA A 221 27.36 44.48 -23.94
CA ALA A 221 27.98 45.68 -23.42
C ALA A 221 29.44 45.85 -23.89
N ILE A 222 30.22 44.79 -23.84
CA ILE A 222 31.61 44.76 -24.33
C ILE A 222 31.65 45.01 -25.84
N GLY A 223 30.79 44.34 -26.61
CA GLY A 223 30.67 44.49 -28.06
C GLY A 223 30.30 45.92 -28.44
N PHE A 224 29.39 46.56 -27.70
CA PHE A 224 29.01 47.99 -27.92
C PHE A 224 30.17 48.93 -27.64
N ILE A 225 30.88 48.76 -26.51
CA ILE A 225 32.05 49.64 -26.16
C ILE A 225 33.15 49.50 -27.22
N ILE A 226 33.45 48.31 -27.72
CA ILE A 226 34.41 48.06 -28.75
C ILE A 226 33.97 48.71 -30.07
N GLY A 227 32.69 48.49 -30.45
CA GLY A 227 32.10 49.05 -31.67
C GLY A 227 32.14 50.58 -31.73
N VAL A 228 31.77 51.26 -30.61
CA VAL A 228 31.85 52.71 -30.52
C VAL A 228 33.30 53.22 -30.60
N ARG A 229 34.23 52.52 -29.97
CA ARG A 229 35.64 52.96 -29.94
C ARG A 229 36.35 52.76 -31.29
N PHE A 230 35.99 51.78 -32.08
CA PHE A 230 36.52 51.58 -33.43
C PHE A 230 35.76 52.36 -34.51
N GLY A 231 34.43 52.54 -34.36
CA GLY A 231 33.62 53.33 -35.28
C GLY A 231 33.98 54.82 -35.28
N SER A 232 34.33 55.38 -34.11
CA SER A 232 34.72 56.80 -33.95
C SER A 232 36.09 57.17 -34.52
N LYS A 233 36.91 56.19 -34.91
CA LYS A 233 38.23 56.52 -35.52
C LYS A 233 38.19 56.68 -37.04
N ASN A 234 37.14 56.24 -37.72
CA ASN A 234 37.04 56.29 -39.17
C ASN A 234 36.44 57.60 -39.73
N ASP A 235 35.88 58.48 -38.87
CA ASP A 235 35.24 59.73 -39.28
C ASP A 235 36.18 61.01 -39.27
N ILE A 236 37.47 60.80 -38.93
CA ILE A 236 38.41 61.95 -38.84
C ILE A 236 39.35 62.07 -40.09
N ASP A 237 39.32 61.11 -41.03
CA ASP A 237 40.32 61.15 -42.12
C ASP A 237 39.73 61.35 -43.55
N SER A 238 38.52 61.93 -43.66
CA SER A 238 37.93 62.27 -44.98
C SER A 238 37.59 63.75 -45.15
N GLY A 239 38.50 64.65 -44.73
CA GLY A 239 38.30 66.09 -44.91
C GLY A 239 39.61 66.85 -45.04
N GLU A 240 40.30 66.73 -46.19
CA GLU A 240 41.17 67.71 -46.74
C GLU A 240 41.81 67.07 -48.02
N ASP A 241 41.30 67.52 -49.15
CA ASP A 241 42.07 67.83 -50.35
C ASP A 241 41.10 68.21 -51.49
N ASN A 242 40.80 69.48 -51.66
CA ASN A 242 40.36 70.10 -52.91
C ASN A 242 40.89 71.51 -52.94
N GLU A 243 42.00 71.69 -53.63
CA GLU A 243 42.29 72.79 -54.52
C GLU A 243 42.94 72.36 -55.80
#